data_ddd22a97e55fed5e86eb90ea53716035
#
_entry.id   ddd22a97e55fed5e86eb90ea53716035
#
_cell.length_a   1.000
_cell.length_b   1.000
_cell.length_c   1.000
_cell.angle_alpha   90.00
_cell.angle_beta   90.00
_cell.angle_gamma   90.00
#
_symmetry.space_group_name_H-M   'P 1'
#
loop_
_entity.id
_entity.type
_entity.pdbx_description
1 polymer ?
#
loop_
_entity_poly.entity_id
_entity_poly.type
_entity_poly.pdbx_seq_one_letter_code
_entity_poly.pdbx_strand_id
1 'polypeptide(L)'
;MKSVLYTLFLLAILASCKSTSGETATSESTESVTLSGQEGVIDDESQKDVVKVAVASADHTTLVAAVKAADLVTSLSNAGPFTVFAPVNAAFDKLPKGTVEDLLKPENKSKLETILQHHVMTSALAADFFQDGQSMGMVDGTNVTFTVKDGATYVDGNKILGSVKASNGWVHVIDKVLLPK
;
A
#
# COMPACT_ATOMS: atom_id res chain seq x y z
N MET A 1 -5.01 42.86 38.54
CA MET A 1 -4.48 42.72 39.93
C MET A 1 -3.83 41.35 40.03
N LYS A 2 -2.60 41.36 40.34
CA LYS A 2 -1.55 40.43 40.84
C LYS A 2 -0.89 39.58 39.76
N SER A 3 0.14 40.06 39.21
CA SER A 3 1.62 39.96 39.33
C SER A 3 2.14 38.96 40.36
N VAL A 4 3.02 38.03 39.92
CA VAL A 4 4.25 37.49 40.54
C VAL A 4 4.89 36.59 39.48
N LEU A 5 5.91 36.91 38.82
CA LEU A 5 7.36 37.11 39.01
C LEU A 5 8.01 36.05 39.90
N TYR A 6 8.97 35.31 39.37
CA TYR A 6 10.15 34.66 39.97
C TYR A 6 10.54 33.41 39.14
N THR A 7 11.71 33.06 38.78
CA THR A 7 13.09 33.59 38.77
C THR A 7 13.94 32.57 37.99
N LEU A 8 14.92 33.11 37.30
CA LEU A 8 16.12 32.47 36.77
C LEU A 8 16.67 31.34 37.65
N PHE A 9 17.03 30.19 37.03
CA PHE A 9 18.14 29.40 37.55
C PHE A 9 19.01 28.88 36.39
N LEU A 10 20.13 29.53 36.27
CA LEU A 10 21.25 29.20 35.37
C LEU A 10 22.15 28.21 36.12
N LEU A 11 22.42 27.04 35.58
CA LEU A 11 23.59 26.27 35.99
C LEU A 11 24.19 25.52 34.79
N ALA A 12 25.33 26.02 34.37
CA ALA A 12 26.24 25.40 33.44
C ALA A 12 27.04 24.30 34.16
N ILE A 13 27.17 23.13 33.56
CA ILE A 13 28.25 22.20 33.87
C ILE A 13 28.90 21.74 32.57
N LEU A 14 30.13 22.21 32.38
CA LEU A 14 31.13 21.74 31.41
C LEU A 14 31.82 20.51 31.99
N ALA A 15 32.17 19.59 31.16
CA ALA A 15 33.32 18.67 31.15
C ALA A 15 32.87 17.29 30.65
N SER A 16 33.54 16.54 29.83
CA SER A 16 34.92 16.48 29.39
C SER A 16 35.01 15.40 28.32
N CYS A 17 35.75 15.69 27.25
CA CYS A 17 36.23 14.73 26.22
C CYS A 17 36.97 13.55 26.86
N LYS A 18 36.79 12.34 26.29
CA LYS A 18 37.93 11.40 26.18
C LYS A 18 37.77 10.52 24.94
N SER A 19 38.64 10.78 23.96
CA SER A 19 38.96 9.93 22.83
C SER A 19 39.64 8.65 23.33
N THR A 20 39.28 7.51 22.74
CA THR A 20 40.20 6.38 22.65
C THR A 20 39.98 5.68 21.32
N SER A 21 41.03 5.69 20.53
CA SER A 21 41.22 4.95 19.29
C SER A 21 41.43 3.45 19.54
N GLY A 22 41.07 2.64 18.56
CA GLY A 22 41.44 1.21 18.46
C GLY A 22 40.29 0.50 17.76
N GLU A 23 40.49 0.17 16.62
CA GLU A 23 41.13 -0.83 15.77
C GLU A 23 40.13 -1.73 15.05
N THR A 24 40.13 -1.59 13.75
CA THR A 24 39.96 -2.53 12.63
C THR A 24 39.29 -3.90 12.93
N ALA A 25 38.10 -4.09 12.35
CA ALA A 25 37.69 -5.38 11.81
C ALA A 25 36.82 -5.15 10.57
N THR A 26 37.39 -5.52 9.44
CA THR A 26 36.75 -5.69 8.14
C THR A 26 35.63 -6.70 8.25
N SER A 27 34.40 -6.33 7.91
CA SER A 27 33.39 -7.27 7.48
C SER A 27 32.45 -6.59 6.48
N GLU A 28 32.44 -7.17 5.33
CA GLU A 28 31.56 -7.10 4.18
C GLU A 28 30.38 -6.12 4.25
N SER A 29 30.43 -5.15 3.33
CA SER A 29 29.34 -4.28 2.98
C SER A 29 28.19 -5.11 2.38
N THR A 30 27.23 -5.45 3.20
CA THR A 30 25.88 -5.69 2.69
C THR A 30 25.30 -4.31 2.43
N GLU A 31 25.18 -3.94 1.16
CA GLU A 31 24.42 -2.75 0.75
C GLU A 31 23.01 -2.89 1.31
N SER A 32 22.76 -2.22 2.42
CA SER A 32 21.41 -1.97 2.89
C SER A 32 20.79 -0.99 1.89
N VAL A 33 19.98 -1.52 1.00
CA VAL A 33 19.04 -0.72 0.21
C VAL A 33 18.20 0.04 1.23
N THR A 34 18.44 1.32 1.36
CA THR A 34 17.61 2.23 2.16
C THR A 34 16.26 2.30 1.48
N LEU A 35 15.32 1.46 1.93
CA LEU A 35 13.92 1.58 1.56
C LEU A 35 13.43 2.93 2.09
N SER A 36 12.99 3.80 1.20
CA SER A 36 12.39 5.08 1.57
C SER A 36 10.89 4.90 1.83
N GLY A 37 10.39 5.54 2.87
CA GLY A 37 9.00 5.45 3.26
C GLY A 37 8.72 4.40 4.35
N GLN A 38 7.46 4.12 4.61
CA GLN A 38 7.02 3.18 5.64
C GLN A 38 7.27 1.70 5.30
N GLU A 39 7.62 1.40 4.06
CA GLU A 39 7.92 0.03 3.61
C GLU A 39 9.16 -0.58 4.29
N GLY A 40 10.09 0.26 4.77
CA GLY A 40 11.29 -0.17 5.50
C GLY A 40 11.07 -0.44 6.99
N VAL A 41 9.89 -0.15 7.53
CA VAL A 41 9.58 -0.39 8.95
C VAL A 41 9.12 -1.83 9.13
N ILE A 42 9.95 -2.64 9.76
CA ILE A 42 9.59 -4.00 10.20
C ILE A 42 9.05 -3.85 11.62
N ASP A 43 7.75 -3.74 11.73
CA ASP A 43 7.05 -3.61 13.01
C ASP A 43 6.03 -4.76 13.09
N ASP A 44 6.38 -5.80 13.83
CA ASP A 44 5.56 -7.02 13.95
C ASP A 44 4.28 -6.81 14.78
N GLU A 45 4.19 -5.70 15.53
CA GLU A 45 3.05 -5.36 16.37
C GLU A 45 2.11 -4.30 15.75
N SER A 46 2.57 -3.58 14.73
CA SER A 46 1.75 -2.59 14.02
C SER A 46 0.78 -3.25 13.05
N GLN A 47 -0.39 -2.66 12.91
CA GLN A 47 -1.35 -3.07 11.88
C GLN A 47 -0.70 -2.94 10.49
N LYS A 48 -0.70 -4.01 9.71
CA LYS A 48 -0.07 -4.04 8.38
C LYS A 48 -0.74 -3.04 7.45
N ASP A 49 0.05 -2.28 6.68
CA ASP A 49 -0.46 -1.45 5.59
C ASP A 49 -1.03 -2.32 4.43
N VAL A 50 -1.71 -1.69 3.47
CA VAL A 50 -2.36 -2.42 2.34
C VAL A 50 -1.37 -3.25 1.54
N VAL A 51 -0.10 -2.83 1.42
CA VAL A 51 0.94 -3.56 0.70
C VAL A 51 1.40 -4.77 1.52
N LYS A 52 1.66 -4.59 2.81
CA LYS A 52 2.05 -5.70 3.71
C LYS A 52 0.94 -6.75 3.84
N VAL A 53 -0.33 -6.34 3.82
CA VAL A 53 -1.48 -7.25 3.76
C VAL A 53 -1.43 -8.09 2.48
N ALA A 54 -1.21 -7.48 1.32
CA ALA A 54 -1.12 -8.19 0.05
C ALA A 54 0.11 -9.12 -0.01
N VAL A 55 1.28 -8.67 0.48
CA VAL A 55 2.53 -9.47 0.51
C VAL A 55 2.39 -10.69 1.42
N ALA A 56 1.65 -10.57 2.54
CA ALA A 56 1.44 -11.68 3.45
C ALA A 56 0.49 -12.77 2.90
N SER A 57 -0.19 -12.50 1.79
CA SER A 57 -1.15 -13.43 1.17
C SER A 57 -0.51 -14.17 0.00
N ALA A 58 -0.55 -15.50 0.02
CA ALA A 58 -0.08 -16.35 -1.07
C ALA A 58 -0.93 -16.19 -2.36
N ASP A 59 -2.17 -15.71 -2.22
CA ASP A 59 -3.11 -15.55 -3.33
C ASP A 59 -2.89 -14.28 -4.16
N HIS A 60 -1.97 -13.38 -3.73
CA HIS A 60 -1.74 -12.07 -4.36
C HIS A 60 -0.31 -11.88 -4.87
N THR A 61 0.44 -12.95 -5.10
CA THR A 61 1.85 -12.89 -5.53
C THR A 61 2.03 -12.15 -6.86
N THR A 62 1.13 -12.36 -7.82
CA THR A 62 1.13 -11.67 -9.12
C THR A 62 0.86 -10.17 -8.96
N LEU A 63 -0.11 -9.78 -8.11
CA LEU A 63 -0.40 -8.39 -7.80
C LEU A 63 0.82 -7.70 -7.17
N VAL A 64 1.46 -8.35 -6.20
CA VAL A 64 2.66 -7.81 -5.53
C VAL A 64 3.81 -7.60 -6.52
N ALA A 65 4.01 -8.54 -7.45
CA ALA A 65 5.01 -8.39 -8.53
C ALA A 65 4.67 -7.19 -9.44
N ALA A 66 3.39 -7.00 -9.78
CA ALA A 66 2.92 -5.88 -10.59
C ALA A 66 3.13 -4.52 -9.88
N VAL A 67 2.79 -4.42 -8.59
CA VAL A 67 2.96 -3.20 -7.79
C VAL A 67 4.45 -2.83 -7.66
N LYS A 68 5.34 -3.82 -7.50
CA LYS A 68 6.79 -3.61 -7.49
C LYS A 68 7.31 -3.16 -8.85
N ALA A 69 6.88 -3.78 -9.95
CA ALA A 69 7.30 -3.41 -11.32
C ALA A 69 6.84 -1.99 -11.71
N ALA A 70 5.73 -1.52 -11.15
CA ALA A 70 5.21 -0.18 -11.35
C ALA A 70 5.81 0.88 -10.40
N ASP A 71 6.69 0.51 -9.45
CA ASP A 71 7.24 1.39 -8.40
C ASP A 71 6.16 2.05 -7.50
N LEU A 72 5.01 1.40 -7.33
CA LEU A 72 3.90 1.93 -6.53
C LEU A 72 3.93 1.49 -5.05
N VAL A 73 4.91 0.69 -4.64
CA VAL A 73 5.04 0.16 -3.27
C VAL A 73 5.08 1.31 -2.26
N THR A 74 5.99 2.28 -2.44
CA THR A 74 6.13 3.43 -1.54
C THR A 74 4.85 4.27 -1.46
N SER A 75 4.21 4.51 -2.61
CA SER A 75 2.98 5.31 -2.69
C SER A 75 1.83 4.66 -1.91
N LEU A 76 1.67 3.34 -2.01
CA LEU A 76 0.62 2.58 -1.34
C LEU A 76 0.94 2.26 0.13
N SER A 77 2.22 2.31 0.53
CA SER A 77 2.65 2.13 1.93
C SER A 77 2.54 3.41 2.76
N ASN A 78 2.38 4.57 2.12
CA ASN A 78 2.24 5.84 2.81
C ASN A 78 0.92 5.93 3.60
N ALA A 79 0.91 6.85 4.58
CA ALA A 79 -0.30 7.17 5.35
C ALA A 79 -1.31 7.89 4.44
N GLY A 80 -2.37 7.20 4.05
CA GLY A 80 -3.47 7.79 3.28
C GLY A 80 -4.72 6.94 3.49
N PRO A 81 -5.91 7.45 3.30
CA PRO A 81 -7.07 6.59 3.25
C PRO A 81 -7.10 5.87 1.90
N PHE A 82 -6.75 4.59 1.85
CA PHE A 82 -6.79 3.80 0.62
C PHE A 82 -7.86 2.71 0.69
N THR A 83 -8.53 2.46 -0.44
CA THR A 83 -9.22 1.21 -0.71
C THR A 83 -8.58 0.57 -1.92
N VAL A 84 -8.05 -0.63 -1.75
CA VAL A 84 -7.37 -1.39 -2.80
C VAL A 84 -8.22 -2.61 -3.16
N PHE A 85 -8.57 -2.74 -4.43
CA PHE A 85 -9.19 -3.94 -4.98
C PHE A 85 -8.10 -4.89 -5.44
N ALA A 86 -7.88 -5.96 -4.68
CA ALA A 86 -6.79 -6.91 -4.88
C ALA A 86 -7.28 -8.16 -5.64
N PRO A 87 -6.97 -8.31 -6.94
CA PRO A 87 -7.30 -9.51 -7.68
C PRO A 87 -6.43 -10.68 -7.22
N VAL A 88 -7.04 -11.85 -7.03
CA VAL A 88 -6.32 -13.09 -6.73
C VAL A 88 -5.50 -13.56 -7.92
N ASN A 89 -4.50 -14.43 -7.72
CA ASN A 89 -3.68 -14.99 -8.80
C ASN A 89 -4.56 -15.61 -9.92
N ALA A 90 -5.60 -16.37 -9.55
CA ALA A 90 -6.57 -16.92 -10.50
C ALA A 90 -7.35 -15.87 -11.31
N ALA A 91 -7.39 -14.61 -10.87
CA ALA A 91 -7.98 -13.52 -11.65
C ALA A 91 -7.11 -13.13 -12.85
N PHE A 92 -5.80 -13.19 -12.68
CA PHE A 92 -4.84 -12.95 -13.77
C PHE A 92 -4.82 -14.09 -14.78
N ASP A 93 -5.07 -15.35 -14.36
CA ASP A 93 -5.17 -16.50 -15.24
C ASP A 93 -6.36 -16.39 -16.24
N LYS A 94 -7.36 -15.56 -15.90
CA LYS A 94 -8.50 -15.28 -16.78
C LYS A 94 -8.19 -14.27 -17.89
N LEU A 95 -7.05 -13.58 -17.81
CA LEU A 95 -6.59 -12.69 -18.86
C LEU A 95 -6.04 -13.47 -20.06
N PRO A 96 -6.01 -12.90 -21.27
CA PRO A 96 -5.36 -13.53 -22.41
C PRO A 96 -3.91 -13.89 -22.07
N LYS A 97 -3.48 -15.07 -22.54
CA LYS A 97 -2.11 -15.56 -22.32
C LYS A 97 -1.08 -14.53 -22.79
N GLY A 98 -0.07 -14.26 -21.98
CA GLY A 98 0.99 -13.30 -22.29
C GLY A 98 0.68 -11.86 -21.89
N THR A 99 -0.56 -11.53 -21.51
CA THR A 99 -0.92 -10.16 -21.12
C THR A 99 -0.20 -9.73 -19.84
N VAL A 100 -0.10 -10.61 -18.85
CA VAL A 100 0.58 -10.29 -17.58
C VAL A 100 2.07 -10.10 -17.81
N GLU A 101 2.71 -11.00 -18.53
CA GLU A 101 4.13 -10.92 -18.89
C GLU A 101 4.42 -9.66 -19.71
N ASP A 102 3.51 -9.30 -20.60
CA ASP A 102 3.64 -8.10 -21.44
C ASP A 102 3.52 -6.83 -20.58
N LEU A 103 2.58 -6.76 -19.63
CA LEU A 103 2.40 -5.64 -18.73
C LEU A 103 3.58 -5.46 -17.76
N LEU A 104 4.27 -6.53 -17.40
CA LEU A 104 5.43 -6.49 -16.50
C LEU A 104 6.71 -6.00 -17.21
N LYS A 105 6.70 -5.84 -18.55
CA LYS A 105 7.85 -5.30 -19.29
C LYS A 105 8.05 -3.81 -18.99
N PRO A 106 9.30 -3.31 -18.90
CA PRO A 106 9.60 -1.91 -18.63
C PRO A 106 8.93 -0.93 -19.60
N GLU A 107 8.80 -1.33 -20.89
CA GLU A 107 8.16 -0.55 -21.95
C GLU A 107 6.64 -0.33 -21.71
N ASN A 108 6.01 -1.20 -20.93
CA ASN A 108 4.58 -1.15 -20.62
C ASN A 108 4.29 -0.63 -19.21
N LYS A 109 5.31 -0.10 -18.49
CA LYS A 109 5.18 0.39 -17.11
C LYS A 109 4.00 1.36 -16.95
N SER A 110 3.86 2.35 -17.85
CA SER A 110 2.76 3.32 -17.77
C SER A 110 1.37 2.68 -17.91
N LYS A 111 1.24 1.64 -18.72
CA LYS A 111 -0.03 0.89 -18.85
C LYS A 111 -0.32 0.12 -17.56
N LEU A 112 0.72 -0.50 -16.99
CA LEU A 112 0.62 -1.21 -15.72
C LEU A 112 0.22 -0.26 -14.59
N GLU A 113 0.84 0.91 -14.50
CA GLU A 113 0.49 1.96 -13.54
C GLU A 113 -0.98 2.37 -13.66
N THR A 114 -1.47 2.64 -14.87
CA THR A 114 -2.89 3.00 -15.11
C THR A 114 -3.83 1.89 -14.64
N ILE A 115 -3.54 0.64 -14.96
CA ILE A 115 -4.35 -0.50 -14.50
C ILE A 115 -4.33 -0.60 -12.98
N LEU A 116 -3.17 -0.46 -12.34
CA LEU A 116 -3.07 -0.50 -10.88
C LEU A 116 -3.78 0.68 -10.22
N GLN A 117 -3.71 1.88 -10.78
CA GLN A 117 -4.47 3.06 -10.34
C GLN A 117 -5.98 2.85 -10.46
N HIS A 118 -6.43 2.09 -11.46
CA HIS A 118 -7.83 1.67 -11.61
C HIS A 118 -8.29 0.67 -10.54
N HIS A 119 -7.37 0.11 -9.75
CA HIS A 119 -7.67 -0.75 -8.61
C HIS A 119 -7.60 -0.04 -7.26
N VAL A 120 -7.35 1.27 -7.25
CA VAL A 120 -7.14 2.03 -6.02
C VAL A 120 -8.10 3.22 -5.95
N MET A 121 -8.65 3.45 -4.76
CA MET A 121 -9.41 4.64 -4.39
C MET A 121 -8.72 5.37 -3.24
N THR A 122 -8.79 6.70 -3.23
CA THR A 122 -8.26 7.56 -2.16
C THR A 122 -9.26 7.75 -1.02
N SER A 123 -9.89 6.69 -0.59
CA SER A 123 -10.86 6.65 0.51
C SER A 123 -10.72 5.32 1.25
N ALA A 124 -10.89 5.28 2.56
CA ALA A 124 -10.85 4.03 3.33
C ALA A 124 -12.29 3.54 3.56
N LEU A 125 -12.78 2.65 2.68
CA LEU A 125 -14.15 2.16 2.67
C LEU A 125 -14.21 0.68 3.02
N ALA A 126 -15.02 0.33 4.01
CA ALA A 126 -15.33 -1.05 4.33
C ALA A 126 -16.36 -1.62 3.32
N ALA A 127 -16.46 -2.94 3.24
CA ALA A 127 -17.34 -3.59 2.24
C ALA A 127 -18.83 -3.28 2.43
N ASP A 128 -19.25 -3.00 3.64
CA ASP A 128 -20.62 -2.64 4.02
C ASP A 128 -21.00 -1.20 3.64
N PHE A 129 -20.03 -0.39 3.25
CA PHE A 129 -20.26 0.97 2.76
C PHE A 129 -20.86 0.98 1.35
N PHE A 130 -20.55 -0.02 0.52
CA PHE A 130 -20.95 -0.04 -0.87
C PHE A 130 -22.45 -0.37 -1.03
N GLN A 131 -23.14 0.43 -1.82
CA GLN A 131 -24.56 0.31 -2.11
C GLN A 131 -24.79 -0.08 -3.57
N ASP A 132 -25.94 -0.70 -3.82
CA ASP A 132 -26.34 -1.06 -5.18
C ASP A 132 -26.53 0.18 -6.06
N GLY A 133 -25.94 0.16 -7.27
CA GLY A 133 -25.94 1.27 -8.20
C GLY A 133 -25.01 2.45 -7.85
N GLN A 134 -24.23 2.35 -6.75
CA GLN A 134 -23.29 3.40 -6.36
C GLN A 134 -22.12 3.47 -7.36
N SER A 135 -21.79 4.68 -7.82
CA SER A 135 -20.61 4.94 -8.67
C SER A 135 -19.56 5.73 -7.91
N MET A 136 -18.30 5.32 -7.99
CA MET A 136 -17.19 5.97 -7.29
C MET A 136 -15.96 6.09 -8.17
N GLY A 137 -15.19 7.19 -7.95
CA GLY A 137 -13.98 7.50 -8.71
C GLY A 137 -12.77 6.70 -8.23
N MET A 138 -11.98 6.23 -9.18
CA MET A 138 -10.69 5.58 -8.99
C MET A 138 -9.55 6.58 -9.14
N VAL A 139 -8.33 6.18 -8.74
CA VAL A 139 -7.13 7.04 -8.82
C VAL A 139 -6.77 7.41 -10.26
N ASP A 140 -7.07 6.56 -11.23
CA ASP A 140 -6.86 6.82 -12.66
C ASP A 140 -7.85 7.84 -13.27
N GLY A 141 -8.80 8.37 -12.48
CA GLY A 141 -9.82 9.33 -12.90
C GLY A 141 -11.07 8.69 -13.52
N THR A 142 -11.14 7.39 -13.64
CA THR A 142 -12.33 6.68 -14.10
C THR A 142 -13.28 6.35 -12.94
N ASN A 143 -14.51 5.93 -13.26
CA ASN A 143 -15.48 5.51 -12.27
C ASN A 143 -15.78 4.02 -12.39
N VAL A 144 -16.00 3.38 -11.23
CA VAL A 144 -16.51 2.01 -11.14
C VAL A 144 -17.91 2.03 -10.53
N THR A 145 -18.74 1.06 -10.89
CA THR A 145 -20.09 0.91 -10.34
C THR A 145 -20.16 -0.29 -9.43
N PHE A 146 -20.71 -0.08 -8.24
CA PHE A 146 -20.97 -1.14 -7.28
C PHE A 146 -22.37 -1.71 -7.48
N THR A 147 -22.48 -3.01 -7.31
CA THR A 147 -23.77 -3.72 -7.33
C THR A 147 -23.82 -4.64 -6.11
N VAL A 148 -24.95 -4.61 -5.40
CA VAL A 148 -25.17 -5.51 -4.27
C VAL A 148 -26.29 -6.48 -4.67
N LYS A 149 -25.96 -7.76 -4.77
CA LYS A 149 -26.89 -8.80 -5.18
C LYS A 149 -26.69 -10.07 -4.36
N ASP A 150 -27.79 -10.63 -3.89
CA ASP A 150 -27.78 -11.88 -3.10
C ASP A 150 -26.85 -11.83 -1.88
N GLY A 151 -26.74 -10.65 -1.23
CA GLY A 151 -25.85 -10.42 -0.09
C GLY A 151 -24.35 -10.35 -0.44
N ALA A 152 -24.01 -10.34 -1.72
CA ALA A 152 -22.64 -10.15 -2.20
C ALA A 152 -22.49 -8.80 -2.89
N THR A 153 -21.32 -8.17 -2.68
CA THR A 153 -20.95 -6.91 -3.32
C THR A 153 -20.09 -7.18 -4.54
N TYR A 154 -20.34 -6.44 -5.59
CA TYR A 154 -19.61 -6.50 -6.86
C TYR A 154 -19.09 -5.12 -7.22
N VAL A 155 -17.90 -5.03 -7.80
CA VAL A 155 -17.31 -3.84 -8.38
C VAL A 155 -17.13 -4.07 -9.88
N ASP A 156 -17.80 -3.27 -10.71
CA ASP A 156 -17.85 -3.43 -12.19
C ASP A 156 -18.16 -4.89 -12.63
N GLY A 157 -19.06 -5.56 -11.88
CA GLY A 157 -19.45 -6.96 -12.13
C GLY A 157 -18.46 -8.01 -11.61
N ASN A 158 -17.39 -7.61 -10.93
CA ASN A 158 -16.43 -8.51 -10.29
C ASN A 158 -16.77 -8.68 -8.82
N LYS A 159 -16.86 -9.92 -8.36
CA LYS A 159 -17.26 -10.24 -7.00
C LYS A 159 -16.18 -9.88 -5.99
N ILE A 160 -16.55 -9.22 -4.92
CA ILE A 160 -15.70 -9.06 -3.73
C ILE A 160 -15.79 -10.36 -2.93
N LEU A 161 -14.66 -11.06 -2.81
CA LEU A 161 -14.54 -12.35 -2.13
C LEU A 161 -14.30 -12.21 -0.64
N GLY A 162 -13.65 -11.11 -0.24
CA GLY A 162 -13.32 -10.82 1.15
C GLY A 162 -12.77 -9.42 1.31
N SER A 163 -12.65 -8.97 2.55
CA SER A 163 -12.16 -7.64 2.89
C SER A 163 -11.28 -7.71 4.13
N VAL A 164 -10.12 -7.07 4.05
CA VAL A 164 -9.13 -7.02 5.14
C VAL A 164 -8.86 -5.56 5.47
N LYS A 165 -8.97 -5.21 6.75
CA LYS A 165 -8.60 -3.88 7.25
C LYS A 165 -7.08 -3.78 7.35
N ALA A 166 -6.53 -2.68 6.85
CA ALA A 166 -5.13 -2.32 6.97
C ALA A 166 -4.97 -1.04 7.81
N SER A 167 -3.74 -0.71 8.19
CA SER A 167 -3.45 0.51 8.97
C SER A 167 -3.77 1.80 8.19
N ASN A 168 -3.58 1.78 6.88
CA ASN A 168 -3.80 2.92 5.99
C ASN A 168 -5.00 2.76 5.05
N GLY A 169 -5.89 1.77 5.30
CA GLY A 169 -7.10 1.60 4.49
C GLY A 169 -7.74 0.22 4.52
N TRP A 170 -8.30 -0.19 3.39
CA TRP A 170 -8.95 -1.49 3.19
C TRP A 170 -8.42 -2.20 1.94
N VAL A 171 -8.33 -3.51 2.03
CA VAL A 171 -8.04 -4.39 0.89
C VAL A 171 -9.26 -5.25 0.63
N HIS A 172 -9.86 -5.12 -0.54
CA HIS A 172 -10.97 -5.97 -1.00
C HIS A 172 -10.47 -6.97 -2.03
N VAL A 173 -10.57 -8.23 -1.72
CA VAL A 173 -10.17 -9.33 -2.61
C VAL A 173 -11.24 -9.51 -3.68
N ILE A 174 -10.84 -9.52 -4.96
CA ILE A 174 -11.74 -9.65 -6.09
C ILE A 174 -11.39 -10.84 -7.01
N ASP A 175 -12.40 -11.37 -7.70
CA ASP A 175 -12.29 -12.58 -8.52
C ASP A 175 -11.78 -12.36 -9.95
N LYS A 176 -11.68 -11.09 -10.38
CA LYS A 176 -11.16 -10.70 -11.70
C LYS A 176 -10.42 -9.37 -11.61
N VAL A 177 -9.54 -9.11 -12.59
CA VAL A 177 -8.83 -7.85 -12.76
C VAL A 177 -9.79 -6.78 -13.29
N LEU A 178 -9.78 -5.58 -12.69
CA LEU A 178 -10.49 -4.41 -13.20
C LEU A 178 -9.69 -3.84 -14.39
N LEU A 179 -10.34 -3.70 -15.52
CA LEU A 179 -9.73 -3.10 -16.70
C LEU A 179 -10.43 -1.77 -17.01
N PRO A 180 -9.68 -0.68 -17.17
CA PRO A 180 -10.26 0.60 -17.58
C PRO A 180 -10.94 0.44 -18.94
N LYS A 181 -12.10 1.07 -19.09
CA LYS A 181 -12.95 1.01 -20.31
C LYS A 181 -12.53 2.05 -21.30
#